data_ac18496241ecf47ac2821c64615ca508
#
_entry.id   ac18496241ecf47ac2821c64615ca508
#
_cell.length_a   1.000
_cell.length_b   1.000
_cell.length_c   1.000
_cell.angle_alpha   90.00
_cell.angle_beta   90.00
_cell.angle_gamma   90.00
#
_symmetry.space_group_name_H-M   'P 1'
#
loop_
_entity.id
_entity.type
_entity.pdbx_description
1 polymer ?
#
loop_
_entity_poly.entity_id
_entity_poly.type
_entity_poly.pdbx_seq_one_letter_code
_entity_poly.pdbx_strand_id
1 'polypeptide(L)'
;MDIEKDSLKKQIREMTQLGYIAPEDLPSIELYMDQVTTFMDKYLSQNKRYEEDKTLTKTMINNYTKNNLLPPPEKKRYTKEHLILLIYIYYLKNVVSINDIQIMLKPLIDHYFENPEAAHSLEEIYASLYKLEQRQHFRVENSIMKTFELSERDFPGADDQYIKNLNFLSLLGYDIYMKKKIMERIIDEMAAVSYTHLRAHETLS
;
A
#
# COMPACT_ATOMS: atom_id res chain seq x y z
N MET A 1 27.43 -2.71 -14.08
CA MET A 1 27.24 -2.04 -12.78
C MET A 1 27.25 -3.12 -11.73
N ASP A 2 28.18 -3.03 -10.78
CA ASP A 2 28.28 -4.01 -9.69
C ASP A 2 27.38 -3.60 -8.54
N ILE A 3 26.53 -4.51 -8.07
CA ILE A 3 25.70 -4.26 -6.89
C ILE A 3 26.52 -4.70 -5.67
N GLU A 4 27.17 -3.73 -5.03
CA GLU A 4 27.89 -4.00 -3.81
C GLU A 4 26.97 -4.26 -2.64
N LYS A 5 27.25 -5.31 -1.84
CA LYS A 5 26.43 -5.76 -0.72
C LYS A 5 26.14 -4.66 0.30
N ASP A 6 27.14 -3.87 0.65
CA ASP A 6 26.98 -2.79 1.64
C ASP A 6 26.16 -1.61 1.07
N SER A 7 26.34 -1.29 -0.21
CA SER A 7 25.54 -0.31 -0.89
C SER A 7 24.07 -0.74 -0.98
N LEU A 8 23.82 -2.00 -1.35
CA LEU A 8 22.46 -2.56 -1.40
C LEU A 8 21.80 -2.51 -0.02
N LYS A 9 22.52 -2.90 1.03
CA LYS A 9 21.99 -2.86 2.40
C LYS A 9 21.62 -1.46 2.86
N LYS A 10 22.44 -0.46 2.49
CA LYS A 10 22.13 0.96 2.74
C LYS A 10 20.87 1.40 2.01
N GLN A 11 20.77 1.08 0.71
CA GLN A 11 19.59 1.40 -0.11
C GLN A 11 18.31 0.76 0.46
N ILE A 12 18.36 -0.52 0.88
CA ILE A 12 17.20 -1.20 1.48
C ILE A 12 16.74 -0.46 2.74
N ARG A 13 17.66 -0.06 3.62
CA ARG A 13 17.33 0.68 4.84
C ARG A 13 16.72 2.04 4.57
N GLU A 14 17.23 2.76 3.58
CA GLU A 14 16.64 4.03 3.13
C GLU A 14 15.23 3.81 2.60
N MET A 15 15.01 2.78 1.78
CA MET A 15 13.70 2.44 1.22
C MET A 15 12.69 1.95 2.28
N THR A 16 13.13 1.23 3.32
CA THR A 16 12.21 0.80 4.39
C THR A 16 11.70 1.97 5.25
N GLN A 17 12.31 3.16 5.14
CA GLN A 17 11.77 4.38 5.75
C GLN A 17 10.65 5.03 4.92
N LEU A 18 10.43 4.56 3.68
CA LEU A 18 9.38 5.05 2.78
C LEU A 18 8.01 4.39 3.03
N GLY A 19 7.75 3.97 4.26
CA GLY A 19 6.53 3.32 4.68
C GLY A 19 5.31 4.25 4.83
N TYR A 20 4.31 3.77 5.52
CA TYR A 20 3.10 4.54 5.80
C TYR A 20 3.40 5.81 6.61
N ILE A 21 2.57 6.83 6.43
CA ILE A 21 2.64 8.08 7.19
C ILE A 21 2.36 7.77 8.67
N ALA A 22 3.18 8.28 9.58
CA ALA A 22 2.99 8.03 11.00
C ALA A 22 1.64 8.59 11.50
N PRO A 23 0.91 7.86 12.36
CA PRO A 23 -0.40 8.31 12.86
C PRO A 23 -0.37 9.70 13.51
N GLU A 24 0.72 10.04 14.19
CA GLU A 24 0.95 11.35 14.82
C GLU A 24 1.17 12.50 13.83
N ASP A 25 1.53 12.19 12.58
CA ASP A 25 1.70 13.16 11.50
C ASP A 25 0.37 13.51 10.81
N LEU A 26 -0.68 12.70 11.04
CA LEU A 26 -1.99 12.97 10.45
C LEU A 26 -2.61 14.21 11.07
N PRO A 27 -3.14 15.15 10.27
CA PRO A 27 -3.73 16.39 10.78
C PRO A 27 -4.97 16.10 11.64
N SER A 28 -5.10 16.86 12.73
CA SER A 28 -6.26 16.80 13.64
C SER A 28 -7.46 17.60 13.17
N ILE A 29 -7.31 18.37 12.09
CA ILE A 29 -8.36 19.21 11.49
C ILE A 29 -8.74 18.68 10.11
N GLU A 30 -9.96 18.96 9.69
CA GLU A 30 -10.42 18.66 8.33
C GLU A 30 -9.70 19.55 7.31
N LEU A 31 -9.39 18.97 6.15
CA LEU A 31 -8.63 19.60 5.08
C LEU A 31 -9.49 19.83 3.83
N TYR A 32 -9.26 20.93 3.12
CA TYR A 32 -9.76 21.10 1.75
C TYR A 32 -8.88 20.35 0.75
N MET A 33 -9.42 20.05 -0.44
CA MET A 33 -8.75 19.27 -1.50
C MET A 33 -7.29 19.73 -1.76
N ASP A 34 -7.04 21.03 -1.79
CA ASP A 34 -5.69 21.57 -2.04
C ASP A 34 -4.73 21.25 -0.90
N GLN A 35 -5.23 21.30 0.33
CA GLN A 35 -4.47 20.95 1.52
C GLN A 35 -4.21 19.44 1.59
N VAL A 36 -5.20 18.61 1.18
CA VAL A 36 -5.03 17.15 1.05
C VAL A 36 -3.91 16.81 0.07
N THR A 37 -3.95 17.38 -1.13
CA THR A 37 -2.90 17.10 -2.14
C THR A 37 -1.53 17.59 -1.69
N THR A 38 -1.44 18.74 -1.03
CA THR A 38 -0.19 19.27 -0.46
C THR A 38 0.34 18.38 0.66
N PHE A 39 -0.54 17.93 1.56
CA PHE A 39 -0.19 17.00 2.64
C PHE A 39 0.35 15.68 2.08
N MET A 40 -0.39 15.06 1.16
CA MET A 40 0.04 13.81 0.53
C MET A 40 1.36 13.97 -0.22
N ASP A 41 1.57 15.06 -0.94
CA ASP A 41 2.83 15.29 -1.66
C ASP A 41 4.00 15.49 -0.69
N LYS A 42 3.80 16.19 0.42
CA LYS A 42 4.83 16.38 1.46
C LYS A 42 5.38 15.05 1.99
N TYR A 43 4.52 14.07 2.26
CA TYR A 43 4.92 12.80 2.86
C TYR A 43 5.24 11.70 1.86
N LEU A 44 4.63 11.74 0.65
CA LEU A 44 4.74 10.67 -0.32
C LEU A 44 5.67 10.98 -1.50
N SER A 45 6.14 12.23 -1.63
CA SER A 45 7.04 12.62 -2.74
C SER A 45 8.36 11.84 -2.74
N GLN A 46 8.85 11.44 -1.59
CA GLN A 46 10.05 10.62 -1.46
C GLN A 46 9.90 9.19 -2.05
N ASN A 47 8.66 8.73 -2.28
CA ASN A 47 8.38 7.44 -2.90
C ASN A 47 8.38 7.50 -4.45
N LYS A 48 8.55 8.68 -5.04
CA LYS A 48 8.60 8.86 -6.49
C LYS A 48 9.86 8.21 -7.04
N ARG A 49 9.71 7.49 -8.15
CA ARG A 49 10.86 6.96 -8.90
C ARG A 49 11.48 8.04 -9.77
N TYR A 50 10.65 8.90 -10.36
CA TYR A 50 11.04 10.02 -11.19
C TYR A 50 10.43 11.31 -10.65
N GLU A 51 11.08 12.43 -10.91
CA GLU A 51 10.68 13.74 -10.39
C GLU A 51 9.27 14.16 -10.89
N GLU A 52 8.95 13.78 -12.14
CA GLU A 52 7.65 14.01 -12.78
C GLU A 52 6.52 13.11 -12.30
N ASP A 53 6.81 12.05 -11.54
CA ASP A 53 5.80 11.16 -11.00
C ASP A 53 4.86 11.92 -10.06
N LYS A 54 3.56 11.61 -10.17
CA LYS A 54 2.53 12.26 -9.34
C LYS A 54 2.13 11.34 -8.18
N THR A 55 2.11 11.88 -6.98
CA THR A 55 1.63 11.17 -5.78
C THR A 55 0.13 10.94 -5.85
N LEU A 56 -0.66 11.94 -5.45
CA LEU A 56 -2.12 11.97 -5.58
C LEU A 56 -2.56 13.34 -6.12
N THR A 57 -3.26 13.34 -7.25
CA THR A 57 -3.80 14.57 -7.84
C THR A 57 -5.26 14.75 -7.48
N LYS A 58 -5.77 15.98 -7.55
CA LYS A 58 -7.20 16.29 -7.39
C LYS A 58 -8.08 15.42 -8.30
N THR A 59 -7.64 15.20 -9.55
CA THR A 59 -8.36 14.36 -10.51
C THR A 59 -8.43 12.90 -10.04
N MET A 60 -7.34 12.36 -9.50
CA MET A 60 -7.32 11.00 -8.94
C MET A 60 -8.29 10.88 -7.76
N ILE A 61 -8.22 11.80 -6.80
CA ILE A 61 -9.09 11.79 -5.61
C ILE A 61 -10.57 11.90 -6.01
N ASN A 62 -10.90 12.80 -6.93
CA ASN A 62 -12.27 12.93 -7.46
C ASN A 62 -12.75 11.64 -8.16
N ASN A 63 -11.85 10.96 -8.89
CA ASN A 63 -12.20 9.69 -9.53
C ASN A 63 -12.41 8.57 -8.49
N TYR A 64 -11.67 8.55 -7.39
CA TYR A 64 -11.89 7.59 -6.29
C TYR A 64 -13.26 7.79 -5.66
N THR A 65 -13.67 9.04 -5.43
CA THR A 65 -15.01 9.34 -4.91
C THR A 65 -16.10 8.95 -5.90
N LYS A 66 -15.96 9.28 -7.19
CA LYS A 66 -16.94 8.89 -8.23
C LYS A 66 -17.13 7.39 -8.36
N ASN A 67 -16.09 6.61 -8.13
CA ASN A 67 -16.10 5.15 -8.23
C ASN A 67 -16.34 4.45 -6.89
N ASN A 68 -16.83 5.17 -5.88
CA ASN A 68 -17.12 4.63 -4.54
C ASN A 68 -15.92 3.93 -3.86
N LEU A 69 -14.71 4.33 -4.22
CA LEU A 69 -13.48 3.87 -3.57
C LEU A 69 -13.13 4.74 -2.36
N LEU A 70 -13.55 5.99 -2.36
CA LEU A 70 -13.41 6.95 -1.27
C LEU A 70 -14.77 7.54 -0.94
N PRO A 71 -15.22 7.59 0.32
CA PRO A 71 -16.43 8.29 0.71
C PRO A 71 -16.42 9.76 0.26
N PRO A 72 -17.57 10.35 -0.08
CA PRO A 72 -17.64 11.76 -0.46
C PRO A 72 -17.36 12.67 0.75
N PRO A 73 -16.53 13.71 0.60
CA PRO A 73 -16.27 14.64 1.68
C PRO A 73 -17.47 15.52 1.99
N GLU A 74 -17.79 15.74 3.26
CA GLU A 74 -18.84 16.66 3.66
C GLU A 74 -18.40 18.12 3.46
N LYS A 75 -19.20 18.94 2.78
CA LYS A 75 -18.89 20.36 2.50
C LYS A 75 -17.49 20.58 1.91
N LYS A 76 -17.00 19.62 1.09
CA LYS A 76 -15.67 19.62 0.46
C LYS A 76 -14.51 19.51 1.47
N ARG A 77 -14.75 19.04 2.68
CA ARG A 77 -13.76 18.85 3.74
C ARG A 77 -13.49 17.37 3.94
N TYR A 78 -12.23 17.03 3.95
CA TYR A 78 -11.70 15.68 4.13
C TYR A 78 -11.26 15.50 5.57
N THR A 79 -11.80 14.51 6.25
CA THR A 79 -11.46 14.15 7.62
C THR A 79 -10.15 13.36 7.67
N LYS A 80 -9.62 13.12 8.85
CA LYS A 80 -8.45 12.24 9.05
C LYS A 80 -8.67 10.86 8.46
N GLU A 81 -9.88 10.31 8.57
CA GLU A 81 -10.23 9.00 8.03
C GLU A 81 -10.17 8.97 6.50
N HIS A 82 -10.57 10.04 5.82
CA HIS A 82 -10.35 10.17 4.38
C HIS A 82 -8.86 10.10 4.02
N LEU A 83 -7.99 10.74 4.81
CA LEU A 83 -6.54 10.69 4.58
C LEU A 83 -5.98 9.28 4.77
N ILE A 84 -6.44 8.56 5.79
CA ILE A 84 -6.08 7.15 6.02
C ILE A 84 -6.46 6.30 4.80
N LEU A 85 -7.69 6.43 4.30
CA LEU A 85 -8.12 5.71 3.09
C LEU A 85 -7.28 6.07 1.87
N LEU A 86 -6.94 7.36 1.67
CA LEU A 86 -6.07 7.79 0.58
C LEU A 86 -4.67 7.21 0.68
N ILE A 87 -4.13 7.04 1.89
CA ILE A 87 -2.84 6.39 2.13
C ILE A 87 -2.91 4.91 1.72
N TYR A 88 -3.95 4.18 2.15
CA TYR A 88 -4.16 2.79 1.71
C TYR A 88 -4.24 2.68 0.19
N ILE A 89 -5.05 3.54 -0.46
CA ILE A 89 -5.20 3.56 -1.92
C ILE A 89 -3.84 3.83 -2.60
N TYR A 90 -3.06 4.78 -2.08
CA TYR A 90 -1.77 5.14 -2.65
C TYR A 90 -0.79 3.96 -2.67
N TYR A 91 -0.65 3.22 -1.58
CA TYR A 91 0.26 2.08 -1.52
C TYR A 91 -0.28 0.88 -2.32
N LEU A 92 -1.57 0.58 -2.20
CA LEU A 92 -2.17 -0.60 -2.84
C LEU A 92 -2.29 -0.46 -4.36
N LYS A 93 -2.51 0.75 -4.90
CA LYS A 93 -2.67 0.97 -6.36
C LYS A 93 -1.47 0.53 -7.20
N ASN A 94 -0.30 0.42 -6.58
CA ASN A 94 0.92 -0.05 -7.24
C ASN A 94 1.08 -1.58 -7.20
N VAL A 95 0.21 -2.28 -6.48
CA VAL A 95 0.29 -3.73 -6.25
C VAL A 95 -0.89 -4.47 -6.85
N VAL A 96 -2.11 -3.98 -6.64
CA VAL A 96 -3.36 -4.61 -7.10
C VAL A 96 -4.21 -3.62 -7.90
N SER A 97 -5.26 -4.10 -8.57
CA SER A 97 -6.17 -3.25 -9.35
C SER A 97 -7.01 -2.33 -8.46
N ILE A 98 -7.55 -1.25 -9.04
CA ILE A 98 -8.46 -0.34 -8.32
C ILE A 98 -9.73 -1.08 -7.85
N ASN A 99 -10.22 -2.05 -8.63
CA ASN A 99 -11.36 -2.88 -8.23
C ASN A 99 -11.02 -3.76 -7.02
N ASP A 100 -9.83 -4.34 -6.97
CA ASP A 100 -9.36 -5.13 -5.83
C ASP A 100 -9.27 -4.26 -4.57
N ILE A 101 -8.75 -3.04 -4.70
CA ILE A 101 -8.69 -2.09 -3.58
C ILE A 101 -10.10 -1.77 -3.08
N GLN A 102 -11.07 -1.60 -3.98
CA GLN A 102 -12.46 -1.35 -3.61
C GLN A 102 -13.03 -2.52 -2.81
N ILE A 103 -12.81 -3.76 -3.23
CA ILE A 103 -13.22 -4.98 -2.51
C ILE A 103 -12.58 -5.00 -1.12
N MET A 104 -11.29 -4.72 -1.02
CA MET A 104 -10.54 -4.71 0.24
C MET A 104 -11.04 -3.64 1.22
N LEU A 105 -11.26 -2.42 0.74
CA LEU A 105 -11.59 -1.27 1.59
C LEU A 105 -13.09 -1.16 1.91
N LYS A 106 -13.96 -1.78 1.10
CA LYS A 106 -15.41 -1.68 1.32
C LYS A 106 -15.84 -2.10 2.74
N PRO A 107 -15.46 -3.27 3.28
CA PRO A 107 -15.80 -3.63 4.66
C PRO A 107 -15.23 -2.66 5.71
N LEU A 108 -14.03 -2.14 5.46
CA LEU A 108 -13.39 -1.15 6.34
C LEU A 108 -14.20 0.15 6.39
N ILE A 109 -14.65 0.63 5.22
CA ILE A 109 -15.49 1.82 5.09
C ILE A 109 -16.86 1.57 5.72
N ASP A 110 -17.53 0.49 5.37
CA ASP A 110 -18.89 0.20 5.83
C ASP A 110 -19.00 0.06 7.35
N HIS A 111 -17.94 -0.40 8.03
CA HIS A 111 -17.98 -0.69 9.46
C HIS A 111 -17.27 0.34 10.34
N TYR A 112 -16.27 1.05 9.83
CA TYR A 112 -15.39 1.85 10.68
C TYR A 112 -15.28 3.33 10.27
N PHE A 113 -15.62 3.68 9.01
CA PHE A 113 -15.54 5.06 8.55
C PHE A 113 -16.62 5.92 9.21
N GLU A 114 -16.19 6.96 9.94
CA GLU A 114 -17.06 7.90 10.68
C GLU A 114 -18.13 7.18 11.53
N ASN A 115 -17.78 6.02 12.08
CA ASN A 115 -18.67 5.22 12.92
C ASN A 115 -18.23 5.27 14.40
N PRO A 116 -18.86 6.13 15.23
CA PRO A 116 -18.52 6.25 16.65
C PRO A 116 -18.92 5.04 17.50
N GLU A 117 -19.78 4.16 16.98
CA GLU A 117 -20.22 2.93 17.67
C GLU A 117 -19.34 1.72 17.34
N ALA A 118 -18.38 1.87 16.42
CA ALA A 118 -17.46 0.78 16.09
C ALA A 118 -16.60 0.43 17.31
N ALA A 119 -16.28 -0.87 17.45
CA ALA A 119 -15.42 -1.36 18.54
C ALA A 119 -14.01 -0.75 18.51
N HIS A 120 -13.57 -0.31 17.35
CA HIS A 120 -12.30 0.38 17.13
C HIS A 120 -12.50 1.51 16.12
N SER A 121 -11.82 2.63 16.33
CA SER A 121 -11.79 3.70 15.32
C SER A 121 -10.90 3.31 14.13
N LEU A 122 -11.13 3.91 12.97
CA LEU A 122 -10.27 3.71 11.80
C LEU A 122 -8.83 4.18 12.08
N GLU A 123 -8.65 5.18 12.95
CA GLU A 123 -7.34 5.65 13.41
C GLU A 123 -6.59 4.58 14.22
N GLU A 124 -7.27 3.88 15.14
CA GLU A 124 -6.68 2.79 15.93
C GLU A 124 -6.26 1.62 15.04
N ILE A 125 -7.10 1.27 14.06
CA ILE A 125 -6.79 0.24 13.06
C ILE A 125 -5.54 0.65 12.26
N TYR A 126 -5.49 1.88 11.80
CA TYR A 126 -4.35 2.41 11.06
C TYR A 126 -3.06 2.44 11.90
N ALA A 127 -3.15 2.89 13.16
CA ALA A 127 -2.00 2.90 14.08
C ALA A 127 -1.48 1.48 14.37
N SER A 128 -2.36 0.49 14.44
CA SER A 128 -1.99 -0.91 14.60
C SER A 128 -1.26 -1.43 13.35
N LEU A 129 -1.75 -1.12 12.14
CA LEU A 129 -1.08 -1.49 10.90
C LEU A 129 0.30 -0.83 10.80
N TYR A 130 0.41 0.46 11.10
CA TYR A 130 1.68 1.17 11.10
C TYR A 130 2.73 0.49 11.98
N LYS A 131 2.34 0.08 13.20
CA LYS A 131 3.23 -0.67 14.11
C LYS A 131 3.65 -2.04 13.54
N LEU A 132 2.73 -2.73 12.85
CA LEU A 132 3.04 -4.01 12.20
C LEU A 132 4.01 -3.82 11.04
N GLU A 133 3.83 -2.77 10.24
CA GLU A 133 4.72 -2.41 9.15
C GLU A 133 6.14 -2.14 9.64
N GLN A 134 6.30 -1.34 10.70
CA GLN A 134 7.61 -1.08 11.30
C GLN A 134 8.33 -2.38 11.72
N ARG A 135 7.60 -3.36 12.21
CA ARG A 135 8.16 -4.69 12.53
C ARG A 135 8.55 -5.51 11.30
N GLN A 136 7.98 -5.22 10.14
CA GLN A 136 8.31 -5.90 8.89
C GLN A 136 9.61 -5.42 8.25
N HIS A 137 10.09 -4.20 8.55
CA HIS A 137 11.28 -3.63 7.92
C HIS A 137 12.48 -4.58 7.99
N PHE A 138 12.79 -5.09 9.19
CA PHE A 138 13.89 -6.02 9.38
C PHE A 138 13.72 -7.34 8.62
N ARG A 139 12.49 -7.85 8.51
CA ARG A 139 12.19 -9.06 7.74
C ARG A 139 12.35 -8.84 6.25
N VAL A 140 11.93 -7.67 5.76
CA VAL A 140 12.09 -7.28 4.35
C VAL A 140 13.58 -7.13 4.01
N GLU A 141 14.36 -6.41 4.84
CA GLU A 141 15.82 -6.28 4.69
C GLU A 141 16.46 -7.66 4.58
N ASN A 142 16.21 -8.53 5.56
CA ASN A 142 16.79 -9.87 5.59
C ASN A 142 16.36 -10.74 4.39
N SER A 143 15.11 -10.64 3.97
CA SER A 143 14.60 -11.39 2.81
C SER A 143 15.33 -10.97 1.53
N ILE A 144 15.45 -9.68 1.27
CA ILE A 144 16.15 -9.15 0.10
C ILE A 144 17.62 -9.55 0.13
N MET A 145 18.29 -9.43 1.28
CA MET A 145 19.70 -9.81 1.42
C MET A 145 19.93 -11.30 1.19
N LYS A 146 19.05 -12.17 1.68
CA LYS A 146 19.13 -13.62 1.40
C LYS A 146 18.92 -13.93 -0.09
N THR A 147 17.99 -13.22 -0.74
CA THR A 147 17.76 -13.36 -2.19
C THR A 147 18.99 -12.91 -2.97
N PHE A 148 19.63 -11.83 -2.57
CA PHE A 148 20.89 -11.38 -3.15
C PHE A 148 21.99 -12.43 -3.01
N GLU A 149 22.21 -12.97 -1.79
CA GLU A 149 23.22 -14.03 -1.55
C GLU A 149 22.93 -15.31 -2.33
N LEU A 150 21.66 -15.67 -2.53
CA LEU A 150 21.26 -16.82 -3.35
C LEU A 150 21.61 -16.58 -4.82
N SER A 151 21.38 -15.38 -5.34
CA SER A 151 21.65 -15.04 -6.74
C SER A 151 23.15 -15.10 -7.11
N GLU A 152 24.03 -14.98 -6.11
CA GLU A 152 25.48 -15.05 -6.33
C GLU A 152 26.05 -16.48 -6.30
N ARG A 153 25.34 -17.45 -5.67
CA ARG A 153 25.94 -18.76 -5.33
C ARG A 153 25.81 -19.82 -6.40
N ASP A 154 24.74 -19.87 -7.15
CA ASP A 154 24.32 -21.12 -7.81
C ASP A 154 24.25 -21.05 -9.33
N PHE A 155 24.97 -20.12 -10.00
CA PHE A 155 24.88 -19.99 -11.44
C PHE A 155 26.19 -20.30 -12.16
N PRO A 156 26.18 -21.18 -13.20
CA PRO A 156 27.31 -21.31 -14.15
C PRO A 156 27.46 -20.01 -14.92
N GLY A 157 28.52 -19.29 -14.72
CA GLY A 157 28.76 -17.95 -15.28
C GLY A 157 28.86 -16.88 -14.21
N ALA A 158 29.20 -17.26 -12.99
CA ALA A 158 29.38 -16.39 -11.82
C ALA A 158 30.35 -15.21 -12.00
N ASP A 159 31.09 -15.19 -13.11
CA ASP A 159 32.02 -14.10 -13.45
C ASP A 159 31.34 -12.95 -14.24
N ASP A 160 30.10 -13.15 -14.76
CA ASP A 160 29.37 -12.13 -15.49
C ASP A 160 28.42 -11.36 -14.56
N GLN A 161 28.76 -10.11 -14.29
CA GLN A 161 28.00 -9.23 -13.42
C GLN A 161 26.58 -8.95 -13.95
N TYR A 162 26.37 -8.92 -15.26
CA TYR A 162 25.04 -8.77 -15.85
C TYR A 162 24.14 -9.96 -15.47
N ILE A 163 24.67 -11.15 -15.56
CA ILE A 163 23.92 -12.38 -15.21
C ILE A 163 23.58 -12.42 -13.72
N LYS A 164 24.50 -12.04 -12.83
CA LYS A 164 24.23 -11.92 -11.40
C LYS A 164 23.08 -10.96 -11.12
N ASN A 165 23.13 -9.77 -11.72
CA ASN A 165 22.07 -8.77 -11.59
C ASN A 165 20.73 -9.29 -12.12
N LEU A 166 20.72 -9.95 -13.28
CA LEU A 166 19.52 -10.55 -13.87
C LEU A 166 18.92 -11.61 -12.97
N ASN A 167 19.72 -12.49 -12.39
CA ASN A 167 19.30 -13.50 -11.43
C ASN A 167 18.66 -12.89 -10.20
N PHE A 168 19.33 -11.89 -9.60
CA PHE A 168 18.79 -11.20 -8.44
C PHE A 168 17.44 -10.55 -8.74
N LEU A 169 17.35 -9.80 -9.84
CA LEU A 169 16.09 -9.16 -10.26
C LEU A 169 14.99 -10.18 -10.56
N SER A 170 15.34 -11.31 -11.18
CA SER A 170 14.39 -12.37 -11.49
C SER A 170 13.83 -13.02 -10.22
N LEU A 171 14.68 -13.27 -9.22
CA LEU A 171 14.25 -13.82 -7.93
C LEU A 171 13.37 -12.84 -7.16
N LEU A 172 13.71 -11.54 -7.14
CA LEU A 172 12.85 -10.50 -6.56
C LEU A 172 11.51 -10.42 -7.30
N GLY A 173 11.54 -10.47 -8.63
CA GLY A 173 10.34 -10.46 -9.45
C GLY A 173 9.41 -11.66 -9.15
N TYR A 174 9.98 -12.85 -8.96
CA TYR A 174 9.23 -14.05 -8.57
C TYR A 174 8.59 -13.89 -7.18
N ASP A 175 9.32 -13.37 -6.20
CA ASP A 175 8.81 -13.14 -4.84
C ASP A 175 7.62 -12.14 -4.84
N ILE A 176 7.76 -11.03 -5.59
CA ILE A 176 6.68 -10.04 -5.76
C ILE A 176 5.48 -10.70 -6.46
N TYR A 177 5.69 -11.46 -7.53
CA TYR A 177 4.64 -12.14 -8.27
C TYR A 177 3.85 -13.09 -7.38
N MET A 178 4.53 -13.93 -6.59
CA MET A 178 3.88 -14.89 -5.69
C MET A 178 3.07 -14.21 -4.60
N LYS A 179 3.62 -13.16 -3.97
CA LYS A 179 2.89 -12.37 -2.97
C LYS A 179 1.66 -11.70 -3.56
N LYS A 180 1.78 -11.12 -4.75
CA LYS A 180 0.65 -10.55 -5.48
C LYS A 180 -0.43 -11.61 -5.77
N LYS A 181 -0.06 -12.81 -6.23
CA LYS A 181 -1.01 -13.90 -6.49
C LYS A 181 -1.77 -14.34 -5.25
N ILE A 182 -1.11 -14.40 -4.10
CA ILE A 182 -1.79 -14.70 -2.83
C ILE A 182 -2.75 -13.57 -2.44
N MET A 183 -2.35 -12.32 -2.61
CA MET A 183 -3.24 -11.17 -2.34
C MET A 183 -4.49 -11.22 -3.23
N GLU A 184 -4.32 -11.40 -4.54
CA GLU A 184 -5.43 -11.50 -5.51
C GLU A 184 -6.40 -12.62 -5.12
N ARG A 185 -5.89 -13.81 -4.74
CA ARG A 185 -6.72 -14.93 -4.32
C ARG A 185 -7.53 -14.63 -3.03
N ILE A 186 -6.91 -14.01 -2.03
CA ILE A 186 -7.61 -13.63 -0.80
C ILE A 186 -8.70 -12.59 -1.11
N ILE A 187 -8.43 -11.62 -1.99
CA ILE A 187 -9.40 -10.61 -2.42
C ILE A 187 -10.59 -11.27 -3.14
N ASP A 188 -10.35 -12.25 -4.02
CA ASP A 188 -11.40 -13.01 -4.69
C ASP A 188 -12.30 -13.76 -3.67
N GLU A 189 -11.69 -14.35 -2.63
CA GLU A 189 -12.44 -15.00 -1.54
C GLU A 189 -13.27 -13.99 -0.74
N MET A 190 -12.74 -12.78 -0.45
CA MET A 190 -13.50 -11.69 0.20
C MET A 190 -14.70 -11.26 -0.65
N ALA A 191 -14.51 -11.12 -1.97
CA ALA A 191 -15.60 -10.76 -2.89
C ALA A 191 -16.72 -11.82 -2.90
N ALA A 192 -16.38 -13.10 -2.90
CA ALA A 192 -17.33 -14.20 -2.89
C ALA A 192 -18.18 -14.22 -1.61
N VAL A 193 -17.58 -13.95 -0.45
CA VAL A 193 -18.30 -13.87 0.85
C VAL A 193 -19.27 -12.68 0.85
N SER A 194 -18.84 -11.53 0.37
CA SER A 194 -19.70 -10.33 0.28
C SER A 194 -20.91 -10.57 -0.62
N TYR A 195 -20.73 -11.28 -1.75
CA TYR A 195 -21.83 -11.60 -2.66
C TYR A 195 -22.86 -12.58 -2.06
N THR A 196 -22.40 -13.57 -1.28
CA THR A 196 -23.30 -14.53 -0.60
C THR A 196 -24.13 -13.87 0.48
N HIS A 197 -23.58 -12.90 1.23
CA HIS A 197 -24.34 -12.13 2.23
C HIS A 197 -25.42 -11.25 1.58
N LEU A 198 -25.13 -10.58 0.47
CA LEU A 198 -26.12 -9.76 -0.25
C LEU A 198 -27.29 -10.60 -0.77
N ARG A 199 -27.03 -11.77 -1.35
CA ARG A 199 -28.07 -12.69 -1.82
C ARG A 199 -28.95 -13.25 -0.69
N ALA A 200 -28.36 -13.54 0.46
CA ALA A 200 -29.12 -14.03 1.62
C ALA A 200 -30.10 -12.97 2.16
N HIS A 201 -29.74 -11.70 2.10
CA HIS A 201 -30.63 -10.59 2.49
C HIS A 201 -31.75 -10.34 1.47
N GLU A 202 -31.50 -10.47 0.16
CA GLU A 202 -32.52 -10.34 -0.90
C GLU A 202 -33.55 -11.47 -0.91
N THR A 203 -33.18 -12.66 -0.42
CA THR A 203 -34.11 -13.82 -0.35
C THR A 203 -34.98 -13.85 0.92
N LEU A 204 -34.72 -12.97 1.89
CA LEU A 204 -35.46 -12.84 3.14
C LEU A 204 -36.39 -11.62 3.17
N SER A 205 -36.39 -10.80 2.14
CA SER A 205 -37.31 -9.66 1.92
C SER A 205 -38.37 -10.00 0.88
#